data_976038684142031330088823e5c46c17
#
_entry.id   976038684142031330088823e5c46c17
#
_cell.length_a   1.000
_cell.length_b   1.000
_cell.length_c   1.000
_cell.angle_alpha   90.00
_cell.angle_beta   90.00
_cell.angle_gamma   90.00
#
_symmetry.space_group_name_H-M   'P 1'
#
loop_
_entity.id
_entity.type
_entity.pdbx_description
1 polymer ?
#
loop_
_entity_poly.entity_id
_entity_poly.type
_entity_poly.pdbx_seq_one_letter_code
_entity_poly.pdbx_strand_id
1 'polypeptide(L)'
;MFQTTLKKEWLDTKRQGQALWLGGIAILLLLLACLTGFKSHQSYQQAVTEVSQSEQLRWLNQGEKGPHSAAHYGIYVVKPTTPLAALDAGLQAYQGNVLRLEAHIRNDSMFRSAQDSLPMSRFGSLSPAFVLQVLLPLLIILIGYPLLAREREQGTLKQLLASGASPAKLFIAKCALLFAISCLFLLPVALFLLYSQVTSTEPHTLRSGLFLLFYLVYLLLWSLLTTTLSSLLPTARRALITLLTIWAFTTLLLPKLAMNIATTIHPQGSGQAFQARLESEVYTEARVEAIAKFKQQTLTQYGVSNVEDLPFDYAGAQLQFGEQYADKIFDRLFSARLAQLEAQSQSYQLAGMLTPFIAIQTLSMATAASDFAHQQAFENAAEQHRRLMQEVLNFNQRDHGHKADGHYTAGEELWQQIPKFAFQYPNVIRYLPYYVISLFSLSFWLIALVLLSFFAIKKLRLEEQR
;
A
#
# COMPACT_ATOMS: atom_id res chain seq x y z
N MET A 1 2.51 15.72 42.48
CA MET A 1 3.85 15.33 41.99
C MET A 1 3.92 15.01 40.50
N PHE A 2 3.15 14.04 39.93
CA PHE A 2 3.14 13.79 38.49
C PHE A 2 2.83 15.01 37.65
N GLN A 3 1.71 15.72 37.96
CA GLN A 3 1.32 16.96 37.28
C GLN A 3 2.36 18.08 37.42
N THR A 4 2.99 18.17 38.57
CA THR A 4 4.03 19.17 38.84
C THR A 4 5.28 18.93 37.99
N THR A 5 5.69 17.65 37.88
CA THR A 5 6.79 17.25 37.02
C THR A 5 6.45 17.52 35.54
N LEU A 6 5.27 17.13 35.09
CA LEU A 6 4.82 17.37 33.71
C LEU A 6 4.81 18.89 33.39
N LYS A 7 4.31 19.72 34.28
CA LYS A 7 4.29 21.19 34.13
C LYS A 7 5.70 21.78 34.09
N LYS A 8 6.61 21.30 34.95
CA LYS A 8 8.03 21.70 34.93
C LYS A 8 8.68 21.35 33.58
N GLU A 9 8.57 20.10 33.14
CA GLU A 9 9.18 19.65 31.90
C GLU A 9 8.62 20.39 30.65
N TRP A 10 7.32 20.67 30.64
CA TRP A 10 6.70 21.50 29.61
C TRP A 10 7.28 22.91 29.57
N LEU A 11 7.42 23.54 30.72
CA LEU A 11 7.99 24.89 30.83
C LEU A 11 9.49 24.90 30.41
N ASP A 12 10.24 23.89 30.79
CA ASP A 12 11.66 23.78 30.44
C ASP A 12 11.82 23.56 28.94
N THR A 13 11.02 22.68 28.32
CA THR A 13 10.99 22.46 26.89
C THR A 13 10.63 23.73 26.10
N LYS A 14 9.65 24.48 26.60
CA LYS A 14 9.25 25.77 26.01
C LYS A 14 10.35 26.83 26.13
N ARG A 15 11.01 26.93 27.28
CA ARG A 15 12.08 27.91 27.53
C ARG A 15 13.35 27.66 26.73
N GLN A 16 13.67 26.40 26.45
CA GLN A 16 14.83 26.02 25.57
C GLN A 16 14.63 26.48 24.12
N GLY A 17 13.40 26.73 23.66
CA GLY A 17 13.08 27.20 22.31
C GLY A 17 13.33 26.18 21.20
N GLN A 18 14.24 25.21 21.40
CA GLN A 18 14.62 24.22 20.40
C GLN A 18 13.41 23.39 19.91
N ALA A 19 12.58 22.92 20.82
CA ALA A 19 11.39 22.14 20.48
C ALA A 19 10.36 22.96 19.69
N LEU A 20 10.26 24.28 19.95
CA LEU A 20 9.35 25.16 19.22
C LEU A 20 9.81 25.38 17.77
N TRP A 21 11.09 25.64 17.57
CA TRP A 21 11.65 25.84 16.23
C TRP A 21 11.61 24.55 15.39
N LEU A 22 12.12 23.46 15.92
CA LEU A 22 12.12 22.16 15.24
C LEU A 22 10.69 21.66 14.99
N GLY A 23 9.81 21.85 15.99
CA GLY A 23 8.39 21.53 15.88
C GLY A 23 7.68 22.39 14.83
N GLY A 24 7.95 23.69 14.80
CA GLY A 24 7.42 24.59 13.77
C GLY A 24 7.81 24.18 12.35
N ILE A 25 9.09 23.84 12.15
CA ILE A 25 9.58 23.33 10.85
C ILE A 25 8.87 22.02 10.49
N ALA A 26 8.77 21.07 11.42
CA ALA A 26 8.13 19.78 11.17
C ALA A 26 6.63 19.93 10.84
N ILE A 27 5.90 20.81 11.54
CA ILE A 27 4.49 21.12 11.23
C ILE A 27 4.39 21.76 9.84
N LEU A 28 5.26 22.70 9.51
CA LEU A 28 5.28 23.33 8.18
C LEU A 28 5.51 22.30 7.07
N LEU A 29 6.50 21.42 7.24
CA LEU A 29 6.78 20.34 6.28
C LEU A 29 5.59 19.39 6.16
N LEU A 30 4.94 19.03 7.26
CA LEU A 30 3.77 18.16 7.25
C LEU A 30 2.57 18.82 6.57
N LEU A 31 2.31 20.09 6.82
CA LEU A 31 1.25 20.85 6.14
C LEU A 31 1.52 20.94 4.64
N LEU A 32 2.75 21.25 4.24
CA LEU A 32 3.15 21.27 2.83
C LEU A 32 2.98 19.89 2.19
N ALA A 33 3.39 18.83 2.88
CA ALA A 33 3.21 17.46 2.41
C ALA A 33 1.72 17.06 2.27
N CYS A 34 0.88 17.44 3.23
CA CYS A 34 -0.57 17.22 3.14
C CYS A 34 -1.19 18.00 1.96
N LEU A 35 -0.80 19.25 1.76
CA LEU A 35 -1.31 20.08 0.66
C LEU A 35 -0.88 19.53 -0.71
N THR A 36 0.38 19.15 -0.87
CA THR A 36 0.89 18.57 -2.13
C THR A 36 0.27 17.20 -2.39
N GLY A 37 0.15 16.35 -1.38
CA GLY A 37 -0.50 15.06 -1.47
C GLY A 37 -1.99 15.18 -1.83
N PHE A 38 -2.71 16.13 -1.21
CA PHE A 38 -4.11 16.41 -1.54
C PHE A 38 -4.28 16.86 -2.99
N LYS A 39 -3.47 17.84 -3.44
CA LYS A 39 -3.49 18.31 -4.83
C LYS A 39 -3.23 17.18 -5.82
N SER A 40 -2.21 16.39 -5.58
CA SER A 40 -1.86 15.24 -6.42
C SER A 40 -3.00 14.23 -6.49
N HIS A 41 -3.59 13.88 -5.35
CA HIS A 41 -4.75 12.99 -5.28
C HIS A 41 -5.95 13.56 -6.05
N GLN A 42 -6.28 14.83 -5.86
CA GLN A 42 -7.39 15.49 -6.56
C GLN A 42 -7.19 15.48 -8.08
N SER A 43 -6.00 15.88 -8.56
CA SER A 43 -5.68 15.85 -9.98
C SER A 43 -5.75 14.45 -10.57
N TYR A 44 -5.29 13.45 -9.81
CA TYR A 44 -5.37 12.06 -10.22
C TYR A 44 -6.84 11.58 -10.31
N GLN A 45 -7.68 11.91 -9.34
CA GLN A 45 -9.11 11.54 -9.36
C GLN A 45 -9.86 12.20 -10.52
N GLN A 46 -9.53 13.44 -10.86
CA GLN A 46 -10.06 14.12 -12.04
C GLN A 46 -9.67 13.36 -13.31
N ALA A 47 -8.38 13.03 -13.47
CA ALA A 47 -7.89 12.27 -14.63
C ALA A 47 -8.55 10.88 -14.71
N VAL A 48 -8.73 10.16 -13.60
CA VAL A 48 -9.44 8.87 -13.56
C VAL A 48 -10.88 9.03 -14.06
N THR A 49 -11.56 10.08 -13.63
CA THR A 49 -12.96 10.34 -14.02
C THR A 49 -13.04 10.66 -15.51
N GLU A 50 -12.19 11.56 -16.01
CA GLU A 50 -12.15 11.97 -17.42
C GLU A 50 -11.82 10.78 -18.34
N VAL A 51 -10.79 10.01 -18.01
CA VAL A 51 -10.39 8.83 -18.79
C VAL A 51 -11.49 7.78 -18.77
N SER A 52 -12.10 7.51 -17.60
CA SER A 52 -13.18 6.51 -17.49
C SER A 52 -14.42 6.91 -18.29
N GLN A 53 -14.77 8.20 -18.34
CA GLN A 53 -15.86 8.72 -19.15
C GLN A 53 -15.54 8.65 -20.64
N SER A 54 -14.34 9.08 -21.02
CA SER A 54 -13.88 9.05 -22.41
C SER A 54 -13.83 7.61 -22.94
N GLU A 55 -13.34 6.66 -22.15
CA GLU A 55 -13.29 5.24 -22.54
C GLU A 55 -14.69 4.63 -22.66
N GLN A 56 -15.63 5.00 -21.78
CA GLN A 56 -17.00 4.55 -21.92
C GLN A 56 -17.65 5.07 -23.21
N LEU A 57 -17.44 6.36 -23.54
CA LEU A 57 -17.93 6.93 -24.79
C LEU A 57 -17.27 6.29 -26.02
N ARG A 58 -15.94 6.06 -25.96
CA ARG A 58 -15.19 5.37 -27.01
C ARG A 58 -15.71 3.96 -27.26
N TRP A 59 -16.02 3.23 -26.17
CA TRP A 59 -16.60 1.89 -26.24
C TRP A 59 -17.98 1.88 -26.90
N LEU A 60 -18.87 2.78 -26.51
CA LEU A 60 -20.23 2.85 -27.05
C LEU A 60 -20.26 3.35 -28.50
N ASN A 61 -19.42 4.31 -28.85
CA ASN A 61 -19.38 4.95 -30.18
C ASN A 61 -18.43 4.25 -31.17
N GLN A 62 -18.10 2.98 -30.96
CA GLN A 62 -17.17 2.27 -31.85
C GLN A 62 -17.79 1.86 -33.20
N GLY A 63 -19.07 2.14 -33.44
CA GLY A 63 -19.80 1.81 -34.63
C GLY A 63 -20.19 0.33 -34.72
N GLU A 64 -20.79 -0.06 -35.84
CA GLU A 64 -21.13 -1.46 -36.10
C GLU A 64 -19.90 -2.25 -36.52
N LYS A 65 -19.69 -3.42 -35.90
CA LYS A 65 -18.60 -4.37 -36.21
C LYS A 65 -18.88 -5.73 -35.64
N GLY A 66 -18.14 -6.74 -36.11
CA GLY A 66 -18.22 -8.07 -35.51
C GLY A 66 -17.87 -8.05 -34.01
N PRO A 67 -18.56 -8.85 -33.17
CA PRO A 67 -18.28 -8.92 -31.74
C PRO A 67 -16.83 -9.22 -31.43
N HIS A 68 -16.17 -10.09 -32.19
CA HIS A 68 -14.76 -10.40 -32.04
C HIS A 68 -13.85 -9.19 -32.34
N SER A 69 -14.18 -8.39 -33.37
CA SER A 69 -13.45 -7.15 -33.66
C SER A 69 -13.61 -6.13 -32.53
N ALA A 70 -14.79 -6.08 -31.89
CA ALA A 70 -15.01 -5.26 -30.71
C ALA A 70 -14.19 -5.77 -29.49
N ALA A 71 -14.03 -7.07 -29.33
CA ALA A 71 -13.18 -7.68 -28.31
C ALA A 71 -11.72 -7.25 -28.45
N HIS A 72 -11.21 -7.14 -29.67
CA HIS A 72 -9.87 -6.60 -29.94
C HIS A 72 -9.77 -5.06 -29.82
N TYR A 73 -10.87 -4.34 -30.10
CA TYR A 73 -10.92 -2.90 -29.85
C TYR A 73 -10.62 -2.58 -28.39
N GLY A 74 -11.16 -3.41 -27.49
CA GLY A 74 -10.89 -3.41 -26.08
C GLY A 74 -11.28 -2.10 -25.37
N ILE A 75 -11.12 -2.10 -24.06
CA ILE A 75 -11.39 -0.94 -23.19
C ILE A 75 -10.23 -0.75 -22.20
N TYR A 76 -9.90 0.53 -21.91
CA TYR A 76 -8.96 0.86 -20.84
C TYR A 76 -9.69 1.08 -19.52
N VAL A 77 -9.20 0.46 -18.47
CA VAL A 77 -9.69 0.65 -17.10
C VAL A 77 -8.59 1.25 -16.23
N VAL A 78 -8.98 2.21 -15.38
CA VAL A 78 -8.05 2.96 -14.56
C VAL A 78 -8.29 2.65 -13.09
N LYS A 79 -7.21 2.45 -12.33
CA LYS A 79 -7.26 2.21 -10.90
C LYS A 79 -7.63 3.50 -10.16
N PRO A 80 -8.73 3.57 -9.40
CA PRO A 80 -9.00 4.70 -8.52
C PRO A 80 -8.01 4.71 -7.34
N THR A 81 -7.98 5.79 -6.56
CA THR A 81 -7.21 5.86 -5.31
C THR A 81 -8.10 6.22 -4.13
N THR A 82 -7.74 5.77 -2.93
CA THR A 82 -8.43 6.20 -1.70
C THR A 82 -7.95 7.59 -1.28
N PRO A 83 -8.73 8.35 -0.49
CA PRO A 83 -8.27 9.63 0.06
C PRO A 83 -6.99 9.51 0.92
N LEU A 84 -6.77 8.35 1.57
CA LEU A 84 -5.57 8.11 2.37
C LEU A 84 -4.31 7.98 1.51
N ALA A 85 -4.44 7.71 0.21
CA ALA A 85 -3.30 7.72 -0.72
C ALA A 85 -2.65 9.11 -0.86
N ALA A 86 -3.37 10.19 -0.53
CA ALA A 86 -2.80 11.52 -0.40
C ALA A 86 -1.79 11.61 0.76
N LEU A 87 -1.96 10.79 1.80
CA LEU A 87 -1.07 10.73 2.96
C LEU A 87 0.08 9.75 2.74
N ASP A 88 -0.22 8.60 2.12
CA ASP A 88 0.77 7.58 1.80
C ASP A 88 0.48 6.97 0.41
N ALA A 89 1.17 7.47 -0.59
CA ALA A 89 1.06 6.97 -1.95
C ALA A 89 1.71 5.58 -2.14
N GLY A 90 2.49 5.12 -1.18
CA GLY A 90 3.08 3.79 -1.13
C GLY A 90 3.76 3.36 -2.42
N LEU A 91 3.30 2.25 -3.00
CA LEU A 91 3.84 1.66 -4.23
C LEU A 91 3.21 2.21 -5.52
N GLN A 92 2.24 3.13 -5.45
CA GLN A 92 1.47 3.59 -6.61
C GLN A 92 2.35 4.14 -7.74
N ALA A 93 3.45 4.82 -7.40
CA ALA A 93 4.37 5.35 -8.41
C ALA A 93 5.08 4.25 -9.23
N TYR A 94 5.21 3.06 -8.68
CA TYR A 94 5.93 1.93 -9.26
C TYR A 94 5.02 0.86 -9.85
N GLN A 95 3.73 0.90 -9.55
CA GLN A 95 2.69 0.02 -10.06
C GLN A 95 1.96 0.73 -11.20
N GLY A 96 1.61 -0.02 -12.26
CA GLY A 96 0.78 0.52 -13.32
C GLY A 96 -0.64 0.80 -12.80
N ASN A 97 -1.24 1.87 -13.31
CA ASN A 97 -2.58 2.31 -12.89
C ASN A 97 -3.65 2.13 -13.98
N VAL A 98 -3.27 1.67 -15.17
CA VAL A 98 -4.16 1.44 -16.30
C VAL A 98 -4.00 0.02 -16.80
N LEU A 99 -5.11 -0.66 -17.11
CA LEU A 99 -5.14 -1.96 -17.78
C LEU A 99 -5.95 -1.86 -19.07
N ARG A 100 -5.45 -2.46 -20.14
CA ARG A 100 -6.22 -2.69 -21.35
C ARG A 100 -6.87 -4.07 -21.26
N LEU A 101 -8.18 -4.11 -21.43
CA LEU A 101 -8.99 -5.34 -21.47
C LEU A 101 -9.32 -5.65 -22.91
N GLU A 102 -8.78 -6.75 -23.42
CA GLU A 102 -8.94 -7.14 -24.82
C GLU A 102 -8.96 -8.67 -24.98
N ALA A 103 -9.30 -9.13 -26.20
CA ALA A 103 -9.34 -10.54 -26.52
C ALA A 103 -7.96 -11.20 -26.42
N HIS A 104 -7.96 -12.47 -26.00
CA HIS A 104 -6.82 -13.39 -26.01
C HIS A 104 -5.62 -13.03 -25.14
N ILE A 105 -5.60 -11.89 -24.49
CA ILE A 105 -4.45 -11.38 -23.73
C ILE A 105 -4.90 -10.91 -22.34
N ARG A 106 -4.17 -11.37 -21.32
CA ARG A 106 -4.19 -10.74 -20.01
C ARG A 106 -2.99 -9.79 -19.92
N ASN A 107 -3.26 -8.49 -20.04
CA ASN A 107 -2.23 -7.46 -20.03
C ASN A 107 -1.66 -7.20 -18.64
N ASP A 108 -0.38 -6.82 -18.57
CA ASP A 108 0.21 -6.20 -17.37
C ASP A 108 -0.27 -4.73 -17.25
N SER A 109 -0.34 -4.23 -16.02
CA SER A 109 -0.68 -2.83 -15.76
C SER A 109 0.39 -1.87 -16.31
N MET A 110 -0.08 -0.81 -16.99
CA MET A 110 0.72 0.19 -17.72
C MET A 110 0.75 1.52 -16.97
N PHE A 111 1.54 2.48 -17.47
CA PHE A 111 1.66 3.85 -16.99
C PHE A 111 2.11 3.94 -15.52
N ARG A 112 3.38 3.60 -15.30
CA ARG A 112 4.04 3.75 -14.00
C ARG A 112 4.63 5.15 -13.92
N SER A 113 4.09 6.01 -13.07
CA SER A 113 4.54 7.40 -12.94
C SER A 113 6.03 7.54 -12.59
N ALA A 114 6.62 6.54 -11.94
CA ALA A 114 8.06 6.51 -11.68
C ALA A 114 8.91 6.35 -12.95
N GLN A 115 8.36 5.81 -14.05
CA GLN A 115 9.05 5.70 -15.34
C GLN A 115 8.97 7.02 -16.14
N ASP A 116 7.86 7.75 -15.98
CA ASP A 116 7.58 8.98 -16.74
C ASP A 116 8.09 10.24 -16.03
N SER A 117 8.62 10.09 -14.81
CA SER A 117 9.13 11.20 -14.02
C SER A 117 10.64 11.37 -14.18
N LEU A 118 11.11 12.61 -13.97
CA LEU A 118 12.55 12.92 -14.00
C LEU A 118 13.32 12.01 -13.02
N PRO A 119 14.59 11.64 -13.35
CA PRO A 119 15.43 10.83 -12.44
C PRO A 119 15.56 11.40 -11.04
N MET A 120 15.43 12.72 -10.88
CA MET A 120 15.43 13.43 -9.58
C MET A 120 14.27 13.01 -8.68
N SER A 121 13.13 12.60 -9.21
CA SER A 121 11.98 12.12 -8.43
C SER A 121 12.25 10.78 -7.71
N ARG A 122 13.31 10.06 -8.11
CA ARG A 122 13.74 8.82 -7.43
C ARG A 122 14.24 9.04 -6.00
N PHE A 123 14.57 10.28 -5.62
CA PHE A 123 14.91 10.63 -4.24
C PHE A 123 13.69 10.67 -3.31
N GLY A 124 12.51 10.38 -3.82
CA GLY A 124 11.25 10.32 -3.09
C GLY A 124 10.52 11.66 -3.09
N SER A 125 9.21 11.58 -2.94
CA SER A 125 8.37 12.75 -2.73
C SER A 125 8.25 13.06 -1.25
N LEU A 126 8.15 14.34 -0.89
CA LEU A 126 7.80 14.77 0.46
C LEU A 126 6.32 14.41 0.71
N SER A 127 6.07 13.22 1.26
CA SER A 127 4.73 12.77 1.63
C SER A 127 4.50 12.92 3.14
N PRO A 128 3.24 13.02 3.59
CA PRO A 128 2.94 12.99 5.03
C PRO A 128 3.49 11.74 5.71
N ALA A 129 3.40 10.57 5.07
CA ALA A 129 3.96 9.33 5.58
C ALA A 129 5.48 9.43 5.78
N PHE A 130 6.23 10.03 4.84
CA PHE A 130 7.67 10.25 5.00
C PHE A 130 7.96 11.13 6.22
N VAL A 131 7.24 12.22 6.40
CA VAL A 131 7.42 13.10 7.56
C VAL A 131 7.14 12.34 8.86
N LEU A 132 6.04 11.58 8.93
CA LEU A 132 5.64 10.83 10.12
C LEU A 132 6.56 9.64 10.44
N GLN A 133 7.06 8.95 9.41
CA GLN A 133 7.86 7.73 9.57
C GLN A 133 9.35 8.00 9.77
N VAL A 134 9.88 9.05 9.16
CA VAL A 134 11.32 9.34 9.11
C VAL A 134 11.68 10.58 9.92
N LEU A 135 11.02 11.73 9.66
CA LEU A 135 11.42 13.00 10.27
C LEU A 135 10.90 13.16 11.70
N LEU A 136 9.70 12.66 11.98
CA LEU A 136 9.11 12.80 13.31
C LEU A 136 9.85 11.98 14.39
N PRO A 137 10.29 10.73 14.15
CA PRO A 137 11.22 10.04 15.05
C PRO A 137 12.50 10.81 15.34
N LEU A 138 13.10 11.42 14.32
CA LEU A 138 14.27 12.25 14.47
C LEU A 138 13.98 13.47 15.39
N LEU A 139 12.83 14.11 15.20
CA LEU A 139 12.39 15.19 16.08
C LEU A 139 12.19 14.73 17.53
N ILE A 140 11.56 13.56 17.73
CA ILE A 140 11.38 12.94 19.06
C ILE A 140 12.73 12.72 19.73
N ILE A 141 13.73 12.22 18.99
CA ILE A 141 15.09 12.06 19.47
C ILE A 141 15.69 13.41 19.88
N LEU A 142 15.61 14.42 19.01
CA LEU A 142 16.21 15.74 19.26
C LEU A 142 15.60 16.48 20.46
N ILE A 143 14.34 16.23 20.75
CA ILE A 143 13.66 16.80 21.94
C ILE A 143 13.95 15.94 23.17
N GLY A 144 13.98 14.62 23.02
CA GLY A 144 13.92 13.68 24.14
C GLY A 144 15.28 13.17 24.65
N TYR A 145 16.36 13.22 23.84
CA TYR A 145 17.65 12.68 24.26
C TYR A 145 18.20 13.28 25.57
N PRO A 146 17.99 14.58 25.93
CA PRO A 146 18.54 15.15 27.12
C PRO A 146 17.67 14.96 28.36
N LEU A 147 16.43 14.47 28.25
CA LEU A 147 15.40 14.51 29.30
C LEU A 147 15.86 13.96 30.66
N LEU A 148 16.59 12.87 30.69
CA LEU A 148 17.15 12.26 31.90
C LEU A 148 18.69 12.26 31.91
N ALA A 149 19.29 12.11 30.73
CA ALA A 149 20.76 12.08 30.62
C ALA A 149 21.41 13.40 31.04
N ARG A 150 20.83 14.55 30.67
CA ARG A 150 21.32 15.87 31.11
C ARG A 150 21.18 16.09 32.62
N GLU A 151 20.02 15.71 33.20
CA GLU A 151 19.81 15.81 34.66
C GLU A 151 20.81 14.92 35.42
N ARG A 152 21.13 13.74 34.90
CA ARG A 152 22.19 12.89 35.47
C ARG A 152 23.55 13.55 35.35
N GLU A 153 23.93 14.07 34.20
CA GLU A 153 25.19 14.72 33.91
C GLU A 153 25.42 15.95 34.80
N GLN A 154 24.38 16.69 35.09
CA GLN A 154 24.38 17.89 35.94
C GLN A 154 24.21 17.58 37.44
N GLY A 155 24.00 16.31 37.83
CA GLY A 155 23.73 15.92 39.21
C GLY A 155 22.34 16.26 39.74
N THR A 156 21.51 16.97 38.97
CA THR A 156 20.15 17.36 39.37
C THR A 156 19.19 16.17 39.51
N LEU A 157 19.46 15.05 38.77
CA LEU A 157 18.69 13.83 38.95
C LEU A 157 18.80 13.26 40.37
N LYS A 158 20.00 13.25 40.97
CA LYS A 158 20.18 12.84 42.37
C LYS A 158 19.41 13.72 43.34
N GLN A 159 19.39 15.03 43.14
CA GLN A 159 18.66 15.97 43.97
C GLN A 159 17.14 15.75 43.87
N LEU A 160 16.60 15.50 42.67
CA LEU A 160 15.20 15.17 42.44
C LEU A 160 14.78 13.88 43.18
N LEU A 161 15.61 12.84 43.08
CA LEU A 161 15.37 11.56 43.75
C LEU A 161 15.46 11.74 45.29
N ALA A 162 16.47 12.43 45.80
CA ALA A 162 16.64 12.72 47.23
C ALA A 162 15.49 13.58 47.83
N SER A 163 14.82 14.40 46.99
CA SER A 163 13.63 15.16 47.40
C SER A 163 12.35 14.31 47.42
N GLY A 164 12.43 12.98 47.25
CA GLY A 164 11.32 12.04 47.26
C GLY A 164 10.58 11.90 45.91
N ALA A 165 11.19 12.30 44.82
CA ALA A 165 10.62 12.08 43.50
C ALA A 165 10.67 10.58 43.11
N SER A 166 9.54 9.93 42.97
CA SER A 166 9.48 8.52 42.52
C SER A 166 10.11 8.35 41.12
N PRO A 167 11.12 7.48 40.93
CA PRO A 167 11.76 7.22 39.65
C PRO A 167 10.75 6.83 38.54
N ALA A 168 9.76 6.04 38.87
CA ALA A 168 8.70 5.63 37.93
C ALA A 168 7.85 6.82 37.49
N LYS A 169 7.41 7.67 38.43
CA LYS A 169 6.61 8.87 38.11
C LYS A 169 7.40 9.88 37.28
N LEU A 170 8.69 10.02 37.54
CA LEU A 170 9.58 10.89 36.78
C LEU A 170 9.73 10.38 35.33
N PHE A 171 10.04 9.08 35.16
CA PHE A 171 10.17 8.46 33.85
C PHE A 171 8.85 8.57 33.04
N ILE A 172 7.72 8.18 33.64
CA ILE A 172 6.41 8.21 32.96
C ILE A 172 6.03 9.64 32.59
N ALA A 173 6.27 10.64 33.45
CA ALA A 173 5.95 12.02 33.14
C ALA A 173 6.76 12.55 31.94
N LYS A 174 8.04 12.25 31.85
CA LYS A 174 8.90 12.66 30.72
C LYS A 174 8.54 11.94 29.43
N CYS A 175 8.26 10.64 29.49
CA CYS A 175 7.78 9.85 28.34
C CYS A 175 6.41 10.35 27.86
N ALA A 176 5.47 10.59 28.76
CA ALA A 176 4.13 11.08 28.44
C ALA A 176 4.16 12.48 27.81
N LEU A 177 5.05 13.36 28.29
CA LEU A 177 5.24 14.68 27.68
C LEU A 177 5.77 14.55 26.24
N LEU A 178 6.81 13.75 26.05
CA LEU A 178 7.41 13.54 24.72
C LEU A 178 6.39 12.94 23.76
N PHE A 179 5.63 11.95 24.21
CA PHE A 179 4.55 11.35 23.42
C PHE A 179 3.43 12.37 23.13
N ALA A 180 2.99 13.17 24.10
CA ALA A 180 1.97 14.20 23.90
C ALA A 180 2.40 15.26 22.87
N ILE A 181 3.67 15.71 22.94
CA ILE A 181 4.25 16.59 21.91
C ILE A 181 4.22 15.90 20.53
N SER A 182 4.58 14.64 20.47
CA SER A 182 4.55 13.88 19.21
C SER A 182 3.14 13.75 18.63
N CYS A 183 2.13 13.56 19.46
CA CYS A 183 0.73 13.48 19.03
C CYS A 183 0.21 14.79 18.41
N LEU A 184 0.77 15.96 18.78
CA LEU A 184 0.38 17.23 18.14
C LEU A 184 0.64 17.24 16.65
N PHE A 185 1.65 16.50 16.18
CA PHE A 185 1.95 16.36 14.75
C PHE A 185 0.97 15.47 13.98
N LEU A 186 0.14 14.69 14.67
CA LEU A 186 -0.95 13.95 14.02
C LEU A 186 -2.20 14.80 13.78
N LEU A 187 -2.30 15.98 14.42
CA LEU A 187 -3.48 16.84 14.27
C LEU A 187 -3.73 17.28 12.81
N PRO A 188 -2.74 17.77 12.04
CA PRO A 188 -2.96 18.09 10.62
C PRO A 188 -3.47 16.90 9.81
N VAL A 189 -2.94 15.71 10.08
CA VAL A 189 -3.36 14.48 9.41
C VAL A 189 -4.78 14.08 9.83
N ALA A 190 -5.09 14.15 11.11
CA ALA A 190 -6.44 13.88 11.62
C ALA A 190 -7.49 14.84 11.03
N LEU A 191 -7.16 16.13 10.94
CA LEU A 191 -8.02 17.16 10.33
C LEU A 191 -8.20 16.87 8.83
N PHE A 192 -7.13 16.49 8.12
CA PHE A 192 -7.22 16.08 6.73
C PHE A 192 -8.16 14.88 6.56
N LEU A 193 -8.01 13.83 7.40
CA LEU A 193 -8.86 12.64 7.36
C LEU A 193 -10.32 12.95 7.67
N LEU A 194 -10.60 13.84 8.62
CA LEU A 194 -11.95 14.31 8.91
C LEU A 194 -12.54 15.07 7.72
N TYR A 195 -11.77 15.98 7.12
CA TYR A 195 -12.19 16.69 5.92
C TYR A 195 -12.49 15.74 4.77
N SER A 196 -11.61 14.77 4.49
CA SER A 196 -11.80 13.78 3.43
C SER A 196 -13.01 12.89 3.70
N GLN A 197 -13.33 12.57 4.96
CA GLN A 197 -14.52 11.78 5.32
C GLN A 197 -15.82 12.51 4.96
N VAL A 198 -15.85 13.85 5.08
CA VAL A 198 -17.03 14.66 4.76
C VAL A 198 -17.17 14.87 3.25
N THR A 199 -16.05 14.94 2.52
CA THR A 199 -16.05 15.26 1.08
C THR A 199 -16.09 14.04 0.17
N SER A 200 -15.76 12.85 0.67
CA SER A 200 -15.75 11.62 -0.12
C SER A 200 -17.12 10.96 -0.17
N THR A 201 -17.45 10.38 -1.31
CA THR A 201 -18.69 9.62 -1.50
C THR A 201 -18.67 8.26 -0.81
N GLU A 202 -17.48 7.70 -0.57
CA GLU A 202 -17.31 6.40 0.07
C GLU A 202 -16.74 6.54 1.49
N PRO A 203 -17.34 5.85 2.50
CA PRO A 203 -16.87 5.92 3.87
C PRO A 203 -15.52 5.18 4.02
N HIS A 204 -14.53 5.86 4.59
CA HIS A 204 -13.20 5.30 4.89
C HIS A 204 -12.82 5.43 6.36
N THR A 205 -13.82 5.55 7.25
CA THR A 205 -13.66 5.78 8.69
C THR A 205 -12.74 4.74 9.36
N LEU A 206 -12.95 3.45 9.04
CA LEU A 206 -12.14 2.38 9.62
C LEU A 206 -10.68 2.47 9.18
N ARG A 207 -10.42 2.73 7.90
CA ARG A 207 -9.05 2.92 7.36
C ARG A 207 -8.37 4.10 8.03
N SER A 208 -9.07 5.22 8.18
CA SER A 208 -8.59 6.44 8.85
C SER A 208 -8.27 6.20 10.32
N GLY A 209 -9.16 5.50 11.04
CA GLY A 209 -8.95 5.14 12.44
C GLY A 209 -7.74 4.23 12.64
N LEU A 210 -7.58 3.21 11.81
CA LEU A 210 -6.42 2.31 11.85
C LEU A 210 -5.13 3.04 11.49
N PHE A 211 -5.14 3.91 10.48
CA PHE A 211 -3.99 4.73 10.12
C PHE A 211 -3.50 5.55 11.32
N LEU A 212 -4.39 6.30 11.96
CA LEU A 212 -4.05 7.10 13.15
C LEU A 212 -3.58 6.22 14.31
N LEU A 213 -4.23 5.09 14.56
CA LEU A 213 -3.85 4.15 15.63
C LEU A 213 -2.43 3.61 15.43
N PHE A 214 -2.06 3.18 14.22
CA PHE A 214 -0.73 2.67 13.94
C PHE A 214 0.35 3.74 14.12
N TYR A 215 0.08 4.96 13.69
CA TYR A 215 1.00 6.07 13.93
C TYR A 215 1.09 6.46 15.41
N LEU A 216 -0.01 6.44 16.18
CA LEU A 216 0.03 6.64 17.63
C LEU A 216 0.93 5.61 18.31
N VAL A 217 0.79 4.33 17.96
CA VAL A 217 1.67 3.27 18.48
C VAL A 217 3.11 3.52 18.09
N TYR A 218 3.40 3.86 16.82
CA TYR A 218 4.74 4.12 16.33
C TYR A 218 5.43 5.30 17.04
N LEU A 219 4.70 6.40 17.28
CA LEU A 219 5.21 7.54 18.02
C LEU A 219 5.45 7.22 19.51
N LEU A 220 4.60 6.37 20.09
CA LEU A 220 4.81 5.87 21.44
C LEU A 220 6.09 5.02 21.52
N LEU A 221 6.35 4.15 20.54
CA LEU A 221 7.60 3.36 20.48
C LEU A 221 8.84 4.26 20.49
N TRP A 222 8.87 5.30 19.66
CA TRP A 222 10.01 6.25 19.63
C TRP A 222 10.13 7.07 20.91
N SER A 223 8.99 7.44 21.51
CA SER A 223 8.99 8.16 22.80
C SER A 223 9.52 7.27 23.94
N LEU A 224 9.09 6.00 24.01
CA LEU A 224 9.60 5.02 24.97
C LEU A 224 11.10 4.74 24.75
N LEU A 225 11.53 4.49 23.53
CA LEU A 225 12.94 4.23 23.21
C LEU A 225 13.83 5.40 23.61
N THR A 226 13.42 6.61 23.22
CA THR A 226 14.18 7.84 23.50
C THR A 226 14.30 8.08 25.00
N THR A 227 13.19 8.01 25.74
CA THR A 227 13.17 8.21 27.19
C THR A 227 14.00 7.13 27.91
N THR A 228 13.88 5.88 27.47
CA THR A 228 14.60 4.73 28.04
C THR A 228 16.10 4.91 27.86
N LEU A 229 16.59 5.20 26.66
CA LEU A 229 18.02 5.39 26.40
C LEU A 229 18.56 6.66 27.08
N SER A 230 17.77 7.74 27.13
CA SER A 230 18.10 8.92 27.94
C SER A 230 18.26 8.57 29.41
N SER A 231 17.48 7.64 29.93
CA SER A 231 17.58 7.22 31.34
C SER A 231 18.74 6.27 31.64
N LEU A 232 19.16 5.47 30.67
CA LEU A 232 20.19 4.44 30.86
C LEU A 232 21.62 4.94 30.61
N LEU A 233 21.77 5.94 29.73
CA LEU A 233 23.07 6.44 29.31
C LEU A 233 23.59 7.56 30.20
N PRO A 234 24.93 7.60 30.46
CA PRO A 234 25.48 8.50 31.47
C PRO A 234 25.48 9.97 31.05
N THR A 235 25.52 10.29 29.75
CA THR A 235 25.62 11.67 29.26
C THR A 235 24.64 11.91 28.11
N ALA A 236 24.19 13.14 27.97
CA ALA A 236 23.29 13.57 26.90
C ALA A 236 23.92 13.33 25.51
N ARG A 237 25.24 13.56 25.37
CA ARG A 237 25.97 13.28 24.10
C ARG A 237 25.91 11.82 23.70
N ARG A 238 26.14 10.90 24.67
CA ARG A 238 26.05 9.44 24.38
C ARG A 238 24.63 9.03 24.02
N ALA A 239 23.62 9.57 24.72
CA ALA A 239 22.23 9.32 24.42
C ALA A 239 21.86 9.75 22.97
N LEU A 240 22.27 10.95 22.57
CA LEU A 240 22.03 11.47 21.23
C LEU A 240 22.71 10.60 20.16
N ILE A 241 24.00 10.30 20.30
CA ILE A 241 24.73 9.50 19.30
C ILE A 241 24.12 8.10 19.17
N THR A 242 23.81 7.43 20.28
CA THR A 242 23.21 6.09 20.26
C THR A 242 21.82 6.12 19.58
N LEU A 243 20.97 7.07 19.92
CA LEU A 243 19.63 7.21 19.33
C LEU A 243 19.69 7.52 17.83
N LEU A 244 20.58 8.42 17.41
CA LEU A 244 20.79 8.74 15.99
C LEU A 244 21.31 7.54 15.21
N THR A 245 22.23 6.77 15.79
CA THR A 245 22.75 5.54 15.17
C THR A 245 21.63 4.51 15.00
N ILE A 246 20.81 4.28 16.04
CA ILE A 246 19.67 3.38 15.96
C ILE A 246 18.68 3.86 14.89
N TRP A 247 18.32 5.14 14.90
CA TRP A 247 17.41 5.72 13.91
C TRP A 247 17.96 5.55 12.48
N ALA A 248 19.19 5.93 12.22
CA ALA A 248 19.78 5.83 10.89
C ALA A 248 19.86 4.38 10.41
N PHE A 249 20.26 3.46 11.29
CA PHE A 249 20.35 2.04 10.96
C PHE A 249 18.98 1.44 10.69
N THR A 250 18.01 1.65 11.58
CA THR A 250 16.69 1.03 11.52
C THR A 250 15.76 1.65 10.47
N THR A 251 15.94 2.92 10.15
CA THR A 251 15.07 3.67 9.23
C THR A 251 15.63 3.78 7.81
N LEU A 252 16.96 3.94 7.68
CA LEU A 252 17.58 4.18 6.37
C LEU A 252 18.27 2.95 5.79
N LEU A 253 18.98 2.17 6.62
CA LEU A 253 19.83 1.07 6.14
C LEU A 253 19.07 -0.27 6.12
N LEU A 254 18.47 -0.64 7.24
CA LEU A 254 17.85 -1.95 7.41
C LEU A 254 16.71 -2.25 6.41
N PRO A 255 15.80 -1.30 6.07
CA PRO A 255 14.77 -1.55 5.07
C PRO A 255 15.34 -1.86 3.68
N LYS A 256 16.43 -1.20 3.28
CA LYS A 256 17.11 -1.48 2.00
C LYS A 256 17.76 -2.85 1.99
N LEU A 257 18.43 -3.22 3.08
CA LEU A 257 19.02 -4.55 3.25
C LEU A 257 17.94 -5.64 3.21
N ALA A 258 16.85 -5.43 3.94
CA ALA A 258 15.73 -6.36 3.98
C ALA A 258 15.12 -6.59 2.58
N MET A 259 14.92 -5.51 1.82
CA MET A 259 14.42 -5.62 0.44
C MET A 259 15.40 -6.35 -0.47
N ASN A 260 16.70 -6.03 -0.39
CA ASN A 260 17.71 -6.73 -1.19
C ASN A 260 17.77 -8.23 -0.86
N ILE A 261 17.66 -8.59 0.43
CA ILE A 261 17.61 -9.98 0.86
C ILE A 261 16.34 -10.67 0.34
N ALA A 262 15.18 -10.03 0.50
CA ALA A 262 13.89 -10.59 0.03
C ALA A 262 13.89 -10.86 -1.49
N THR A 263 14.41 -9.92 -2.28
CA THR A 263 14.52 -10.10 -3.75
C THR A 263 15.56 -11.13 -4.16
N THR A 264 16.61 -11.33 -3.36
CA THR A 264 17.63 -12.36 -3.63
C THR A 264 17.10 -13.76 -3.29
N ILE A 265 16.34 -13.91 -2.21
CA ILE A 265 15.76 -15.20 -1.80
C ILE A 265 14.60 -15.61 -2.73
N HIS A 266 13.81 -14.65 -3.18
CA HIS A 266 12.66 -14.86 -4.06
C HIS A 266 12.84 -14.10 -5.39
N PRO A 267 13.75 -14.54 -6.27
CA PRO A 267 14.06 -13.83 -7.50
C PRO A 267 12.85 -13.84 -8.45
N GLN A 268 12.58 -12.70 -9.07
CA GLN A 268 11.62 -12.58 -10.15
C GLN A 268 12.34 -12.62 -11.49
N GLY A 269 11.76 -13.34 -12.45
CA GLY A 269 12.17 -13.25 -13.84
C GLY A 269 11.88 -11.86 -14.43
N SER A 270 12.52 -11.54 -15.56
CA SER A 270 12.19 -10.29 -16.27
C SER A 270 10.76 -10.31 -16.80
N GLY A 271 10.14 -9.14 -16.94
CA GLY A 271 8.82 -9.01 -17.58
C GLY A 271 8.80 -9.59 -19.00
N GLN A 272 9.88 -9.40 -19.77
CA GLN A 272 10.02 -9.98 -21.11
C GLN A 272 10.03 -11.51 -21.09
N ALA A 273 10.77 -12.12 -20.15
CA ALA A 273 10.78 -13.59 -20.00
C ALA A 273 9.39 -14.13 -19.61
N PHE A 274 8.66 -13.38 -18.77
CA PHE A 274 7.29 -13.74 -18.40
C PHE A 274 6.34 -13.67 -19.60
N GLN A 275 6.40 -12.61 -20.42
CA GLN A 275 5.60 -12.48 -21.64
C GLN A 275 5.93 -13.57 -22.66
N ALA A 276 7.20 -13.84 -22.91
CA ALA A 276 7.62 -14.92 -23.81
C ALA A 276 7.10 -16.29 -23.32
N ARG A 277 7.08 -16.51 -22.01
CA ARG A 277 6.51 -17.72 -21.42
C ARG A 277 4.99 -17.79 -21.59
N LEU A 278 4.27 -16.69 -21.41
CA LEU A 278 2.83 -16.60 -21.67
C LEU A 278 2.52 -16.99 -23.11
N GLU A 279 3.21 -16.40 -24.07
CA GLU A 279 3.03 -16.70 -25.48
C GLU A 279 3.33 -18.17 -25.80
N SER A 280 4.45 -18.70 -25.32
CA SER A 280 4.86 -20.09 -25.59
C SER A 280 3.94 -21.13 -24.96
N GLU A 281 3.26 -20.82 -23.84
CA GLU A 281 2.35 -21.76 -23.17
C GLU A 281 0.90 -21.61 -23.65
N VAL A 282 0.49 -20.45 -24.16
CA VAL A 282 -0.87 -20.22 -24.70
C VAL A 282 -0.99 -20.71 -26.14
N TYR A 283 0.00 -20.45 -26.98
CA TYR A 283 -0.04 -20.80 -28.41
C TYR A 283 0.73 -22.10 -28.71
N THR A 284 0.16 -23.22 -28.28
CA THR A 284 0.76 -24.55 -28.38
C THR A 284 -0.02 -25.48 -29.33
N GLU A 285 0.62 -26.54 -29.81
CA GLU A 285 -0.05 -27.63 -30.54
C GLU A 285 -1.18 -28.25 -29.71
N ALA A 286 -1.00 -28.39 -28.40
CA ALA A 286 -2.02 -28.87 -27.46
C ALA A 286 -3.30 -28.01 -27.47
N ARG A 287 -3.18 -26.68 -27.66
CA ARG A 287 -4.34 -25.80 -27.84
C ARG A 287 -5.05 -26.10 -29.16
N VAL A 288 -4.31 -26.28 -30.24
CA VAL A 288 -4.87 -26.61 -31.54
C VAL A 288 -5.63 -27.94 -31.48
N GLU A 289 -5.04 -28.98 -30.89
CA GLU A 289 -5.69 -30.26 -30.64
C GLU A 289 -6.93 -30.16 -29.77
N ALA A 290 -6.86 -29.36 -28.70
CA ALA A 290 -8.01 -29.13 -27.82
C ALA A 290 -9.17 -28.46 -28.56
N ILE A 291 -8.91 -27.48 -29.42
CA ILE A 291 -9.91 -26.81 -30.26
C ILE A 291 -10.50 -27.80 -31.28
N ALA A 292 -9.64 -28.65 -31.93
CA ALA A 292 -10.11 -29.66 -32.85
C ALA A 292 -11.01 -30.71 -32.16
N LYS A 293 -10.62 -31.14 -30.95
CA LYS A 293 -11.43 -32.04 -30.12
C LYS A 293 -12.77 -31.40 -29.73
N PHE A 294 -12.76 -30.15 -29.35
CA PHE A 294 -13.98 -29.36 -29.02
C PHE A 294 -14.92 -29.33 -30.24
N LYS A 295 -14.39 -29.07 -31.46
CA LYS A 295 -15.15 -29.13 -32.69
C LYS A 295 -15.83 -30.48 -32.87
N GLN A 296 -15.08 -31.58 -32.77
CA GLN A 296 -15.61 -32.92 -32.94
C GLN A 296 -16.68 -33.28 -31.89
N GLN A 297 -16.45 -32.93 -30.65
CA GLN A 297 -17.42 -33.13 -29.58
C GLN A 297 -18.72 -32.36 -29.82
N THR A 298 -18.63 -31.13 -30.29
CA THR A 298 -19.78 -30.29 -30.60
C THR A 298 -20.58 -30.92 -31.78
N LEU A 299 -19.94 -31.28 -32.86
CA LEU A 299 -20.60 -31.92 -34.00
C LEU A 299 -21.31 -33.22 -33.59
N THR A 300 -20.64 -34.07 -32.81
CA THR A 300 -21.19 -35.32 -32.29
C THR A 300 -22.39 -35.07 -31.38
N GLN A 301 -22.31 -34.06 -30.51
CA GLN A 301 -23.39 -33.69 -29.56
C GLN A 301 -24.68 -33.27 -30.29
N TYR A 302 -24.55 -32.58 -31.42
CA TYR A 302 -25.68 -32.11 -32.23
C TYR A 302 -26.06 -33.05 -33.34
N GLY A 303 -25.33 -34.14 -33.54
CA GLY A 303 -25.63 -35.16 -34.56
C GLY A 303 -25.45 -34.67 -36.00
N VAL A 304 -24.56 -33.69 -36.22
CA VAL A 304 -24.28 -33.09 -37.54
C VAL A 304 -22.86 -33.37 -37.99
N SER A 305 -22.64 -33.27 -39.30
CA SER A 305 -21.32 -33.56 -39.91
C SER A 305 -20.47 -32.30 -40.14
N ASN A 306 -21.12 -31.13 -40.33
CA ASN A 306 -20.45 -29.87 -40.61
C ASN A 306 -20.85 -28.81 -39.62
N VAL A 307 -20.02 -27.79 -39.45
CA VAL A 307 -20.31 -26.69 -38.52
C VAL A 307 -21.44 -25.78 -39.01
N GLU A 308 -21.67 -25.74 -40.30
CA GLU A 308 -22.74 -24.98 -40.94
C GLU A 308 -24.13 -25.56 -40.62
N ASP A 309 -24.19 -26.84 -40.24
CA ASP A 309 -25.46 -27.52 -39.88
C ASP A 309 -25.82 -27.31 -38.37
N LEU A 310 -24.95 -26.65 -37.60
CA LEU A 310 -25.24 -26.33 -36.20
C LEU A 310 -26.33 -25.28 -36.09
N PRO A 311 -27.17 -25.29 -35.01
CA PRO A 311 -28.20 -24.28 -34.77
C PRO A 311 -27.67 -22.91 -34.32
N PHE A 312 -26.34 -22.73 -34.29
CA PHE A 312 -25.68 -21.51 -33.85
C PHE A 312 -24.34 -21.31 -34.62
N ASP A 313 -23.75 -20.12 -34.51
CA ASP A 313 -22.44 -19.83 -35.09
C ASP A 313 -21.32 -20.51 -34.29
N TYR A 314 -20.69 -21.51 -34.90
CA TYR A 314 -19.58 -22.27 -34.30
C TYR A 314 -18.37 -21.37 -33.98
N ALA A 315 -18.12 -20.30 -34.75
CA ALA A 315 -17.00 -19.38 -34.51
C ALA A 315 -17.08 -18.74 -33.14
N GLY A 316 -18.28 -18.28 -32.72
CA GLY A 316 -18.49 -17.72 -31.39
C GLY A 316 -18.23 -18.72 -30.25
N ALA A 317 -18.69 -19.98 -30.45
CA ALA A 317 -18.43 -21.06 -29.48
C ALA A 317 -16.95 -21.42 -29.39
N GLN A 318 -16.25 -21.47 -30.53
CA GLN A 318 -14.82 -21.75 -30.61
C GLN A 318 -13.99 -20.63 -29.95
N LEU A 319 -14.36 -19.36 -30.17
CA LEU A 319 -13.71 -18.21 -29.52
C LEU A 319 -13.84 -18.31 -28.01
N GLN A 320 -15.03 -18.59 -27.49
CA GLN A 320 -15.24 -18.74 -26.06
C GLN A 320 -14.45 -19.91 -25.46
N PHE A 321 -14.39 -21.04 -26.14
CA PHE A 321 -13.57 -22.17 -25.73
C PHE A 321 -12.07 -21.80 -25.68
N GLY A 322 -11.60 -21.07 -26.71
CA GLY A 322 -10.22 -20.61 -26.80
C GLY A 322 -9.83 -19.64 -25.69
N GLU A 323 -10.74 -18.72 -25.31
CA GLU A 323 -10.55 -17.82 -24.15
C GLU A 323 -10.46 -18.62 -22.85
N GLN A 324 -11.41 -19.53 -22.60
CA GLN A 324 -11.41 -20.37 -21.39
C GLN A 324 -10.19 -21.27 -21.27
N TYR A 325 -9.64 -21.72 -22.41
CA TYR A 325 -8.39 -22.48 -22.43
C TYR A 325 -7.20 -21.60 -22.02
N ALA A 326 -7.09 -20.40 -22.59
CA ALA A 326 -6.04 -19.45 -22.29
C ALA A 326 -6.13 -18.94 -20.84
N ASP A 327 -7.35 -18.69 -20.34
CA ASP A 327 -7.59 -18.20 -18.96
C ASP A 327 -7.00 -19.16 -17.91
N LYS A 328 -7.07 -20.46 -18.11
CA LYS A 328 -6.45 -21.45 -17.20
C LYS A 328 -4.93 -21.30 -17.14
N ILE A 329 -4.31 -20.99 -18.28
CA ILE A 329 -2.86 -20.77 -18.36
C ILE A 329 -2.49 -19.45 -17.71
N PHE A 330 -3.27 -18.37 -17.99
CA PHE A 330 -3.10 -17.06 -17.33
C PHE A 330 -3.23 -17.19 -15.82
N ASP A 331 -4.26 -17.85 -15.33
CA ASP A 331 -4.46 -18.05 -13.89
C ASP A 331 -3.27 -18.74 -13.25
N ARG A 332 -2.75 -19.79 -13.85
CA ARG A 332 -1.59 -20.52 -13.33
C ARG A 332 -0.33 -19.66 -13.32
N LEU A 333 0.00 -18.99 -14.42
CA LEU A 333 1.25 -18.24 -14.57
C LEU A 333 1.23 -16.95 -13.74
N PHE A 334 0.13 -16.21 -13.79
CA PHE A 334 -0.02 -15.00 -12.96
C PHE A 334 -0.07 -15.33 -11.46
N SER A 335 -0.77 -16.40 -11.05
CA SER A 335 -0.78 -16.82 -9.65
C SER A 335 0.61 -17.23 -9.16
N ALA A 336 1.39 -17.92 -9.98
CA ALA A 336 2.78 -18.27 -9.63
C ALA A 336 3.66 -17.02 -9.48
N ARG A 337 3.54 -16.03 -10.38
CA ARG A 337 4.25 -14.74 -10.29
C ARG A 337 3.84 -13.95 -9.04
N LEU A 338 2.54 -13.91 -8.75
CA LEU A 338 2.00 -13.23 -7.59
C LEU A 338 2.46 -13.88 -6.28
N ALA A 339 2.48 -15.22 -6.21
CA ALA A 339 2.99 -15.96 -5.05
C ALA A 339 4.46 -15.62 -4.73
N GLN A 340 5.30 -15.42 -5.75
CA GLN A 340 6.69 -14.99 -5.57
C GLN A 340 6.77 -13.55 -5.01
N LEU A 341 5.96 -12.62 -5.51
CA LEU A 341 5.90 -11.25 -5.01
C LEU A 341 5.37 -11.19 -3.57
N GLU A 342 4.39 -12.04 -3.25
CA GLU A 342 3.87 -12.19 -1.90
C GLU A 342 4.94 -12.74 -0.95
N ALA A 343 5.71 -13.74 -1.36
CA ALA A 343 6.83 -14.28 -0.59
C ALA A 343 7.93 -13.21 -0.33
N GLN A 344 8.23 -12.35 -1.34
CA GLN A 344 9.11 -11.19 -1.13
C GLN A 344 8.54 -10.23 -0.08
N SER A 345 7.23 -9.90 -0.19
CA SER A 345 6.55 -9.02 0.77
C SER A 345 6.56 -9.59 2.18
N GLN A 346 6.30 -10.89 2.35
CA GLN A 346 6.34 -11.56 3.65
C GLN A 346 7.76 -11.57 4.25
N SER A 347 8.78 -11.85 3.42
CA SER A 347 10.19 -11.78 3.85
C SER A 347 10.60 -10.38 4.27
N TYR A 348 10.13 -9.35 3.55
CA TYR A 348 10.32 -7.96 3.95
C TYR A 348 9.62 -7.63 5.27
N GLN A 349 8.37 -8.06 5.45
CA GLN A 349 7.62 -7.85 6.69
C GLN A 349 8.27 -8.55 7.89
N LEU A 350 8.85 -9.75 7.71
CA LEU A 350 9.59 -10.46 8.78
C LEU A 350 10.77 -9.63 9.30
N ALA A 351 11.44 -8.86 8.44
CA ALA A 351 12.49 -7.95 8.87
C ALA A 351 11.95 -6.81 9.77
N GLY A 352 10.65 -6.60 9.85
CA GLY A 352 9.98 -5.74 10.82
C GLY A 352 10.27 -6.14 12.28
N MET A 353 10.60 -7.40 12.54
CA MET A 353 11.06 -7.86 13.86
C MET A 353 12.38 -7.19 14.28
N LEU A 354 13.17 -6.71 13.33
CA LEU A 354 14.42 -5.99 13.58
C LEU A 354 14.23 -4.46 13.62
N THR A 355 13.12 -3.95 13.07
CA THR A 355 12.80 -2.52 13.08
C THR A 355 11.29 -2.25 13.01
N PRO A 356 10.73 -1.40 13.88
CA PRO A 356 9.33 -1.01 13.80
C PRO A 356 9.01 -0.16 12.55
N PHE A 357 10.02 0.38 11.87
CA PHE A 357 9.87 1.17 10.65
C PHE A 357 9.23 0.37 9.52
N ILE A 358 9.68 -0.88 9.28
CA ILE A 358 9.10 -1.74 8.24
C ILE A 358 7.62 -2.04 8.56
N ALA A 359 7.31 -2.29 9.83
CA ALA A 359 5.95 -2.58 10.24
C ALA A 359 5.01 -1.37 10.00
N ILE A 360 5.43 -0.16 10.43
CA ILE A 360 4.60 1.04 10.21
C ILE A 360 4.48 1.38 8.72
N GLN A 361 5.54 1.23 7.92
CA GLN A 361 5.50 1.45 6.49
C GLN A 361 4.47 0.54 5.81
N THR A 362 4.50 -0.76 6.10
CA THR A 362 3.56 -1.74 5.55
C THR A 362 2.12 -1.44 5.98
N LEU A 363 1.87 -1.18 7.27
CA LEU A 363 0.53 -0.91 7.80
C LEU A 363 -0.04 0.43 7.31
N SER A 364 0.82 1.43 7.10
CA SER A 364 0.45 2.72 6.53
C SER A 364 -0.04 2.56 5.09
N MET A 365 0.74 1.88 4.24
CA MET A 365 0.35 1.57 2.86
C MET A 365 -0.92 0.71 2.80
N ALA A 366 -1.08 -0.26 3.71
CA ALA A 366 -2.25 -1.12 3.80
C ALA A 366 -3.54 -0.32 4.09
N THR A 367 -3.47 0.63 5.03
CA THR A 367 -4.62 1.50 5.34
C THR A 367 -4.92 2.49 4.22
N ALA A 368 -3.88 2.98 3.53
CA ALA A 368 -4.02 3.85 2.37
C ALA A 368 -4.44 3.11 1.08
N ALA A 369 -4.48 1.78 1.08
CA ALA A 369 -4.72 0.94 -0.11
C ALA A 369 -3.73 1.23 -1.25
N SER A 370 -2.49 1.55 -0.91
CA SER A 370 -1.41 1.92 -1.83
C SER A 370 -0.32 0.85 -1.94
N ASP A 371 -0.57 -0.33 -1.42
CA ASP A 371 0.33 -1.48 -1.39
C ASP A 371 0.08 -2.48 -2.53
N PHE A 372 0.86 -3.57 -2.51
CA PHE A 372 0.80 -4.62 -3.50
C PHE A 372 -0.53 -5.42 -3.46
N ALA A 373 -1.07 -5.73 -2.28
CA ALA A 373 -2.29 -6.54 -2.15
C ALA A 373 -3.52 -5.82 -2.75
N HIS A 374 -3.60 -4.50 -2.59
CA HIS A 374 -4.66 -3.70 -3.19
C HIS A 374 -4.48 -3.49 -4.70
N GLN A 375 -3.24 -3.49 -5.20
CA GLN A 375 -2.96 -3.54 -6.64
C GLN A 375 -3.46 -4.86 -7.24
N GLN A 376 -3.14 -5.96 -6.62
CA GLN A 376 -3.60 -7.30 -7.04
C GLN A 376 -5.13 -7.40 -7.05
N ALA A 377 -5.81 -6.79 -6.07
CA ALA A 377 -7.28 -6.74 -6.07
C ALA A 377 -7.85 -6.02 -7.29
N PHE A 378 -7.26 -4.89 -7.67
CA PHE A 378 -7.64 -4.16 -8.88
C PHE A 378 -7.39 -4.99 -10.15
N GLU A 379 -6.20 -5.57 -10.30
CA GLU A 379 -5.85 -6.38 -11.47
C GLU A 379 -6.74 -7.63 -11.62
N ASN A 380 -7.10 -8.26 -10.50
CA ASN A 380 -8.03 -9.40 -10.52
C ASN A 380 -9.47 -8.97 -10.88
N ALA A 381 -9.93 -7.82 -10.38
CA ALA A 381 -11.24 -7.30 -10.76
C ALA A 381 -11.30 -6.91 -12.24
N ALA A 382 -10.23 -6.31 -12.76
CA ALA A 382 -10.10 -5.98 -14.17
C ALA A 382 -10.10 -7.24 -15.07
N GLU A 383 -9.40 -8.30 -14.66
CA GLU A 383 -9.39 -9.57 -15.37
C GLU A 383 -10.77 -10.26 -15.37
N GLN A 384 -11.49 -10.23 -14.22
CA GLN A 384 -12.87 -10.74 -14.18
C GLN A 384 -13.78 -9.97 -15.14
N HIS A 385 -13.60 -8.65 -15.22
CA HIS A 385 -14.36 -7.83 -16.16
C HIS A 385 -14.00 -8.13 -17.62
N ARG A 386 -12.72 -8.37 -17.94
CA ARG A 386 -12.26 -8.82 -19.26
C ARG A 386 -12.99 -10.10 -19.68
N ARG A 387 -13.03 -11.10 -18.79
CA ARG A 387 -13.69 -12.38 -19.04
C ARG A 387 -15.18 -12.22 -19.29
N LEU A 388 -15.86 -11.38 -18.48
CA LEU A 388 -17.27 -11.07 -18.69
C LEU A 388 -17.49 -10.41 -20.06
N MET A 389 -16.65 -9.46 -20.44
CA MET A 389 -16.71 -8.79 -21.75
C MET A 389 -16.57 -9.81 -22.89
N GLN A 390 -15.55 -10.71 -22.80
CA GLN A 390 -15.33 -11.75 -23.82
C GLN A 390 -16.52 -12.72 -23.91
N GLU A 391 -17.07 -13.14 -22.77
CA GLU A 391 -18.21 -14.04 -22.71
C GLU A 391 -19.44 -13.45 -23.40
N VAL A 392 -19.80 -12.20 -23.09
CA VAL A 392 -20.94 -11.49 -23.70
C VAL A 392 -20.75 -11.38 -25.22
N LEU A 393 -19.55 -11.00 -25.68
CA LEU A 393 -19.28 -10.81 -27.11
C LEU A 393 -19.28 -12.14 -27.87
N ASN A 394 -18.63 -13.17 -27.33
CA ASN A 394 -18.52 -14.47 -27.96
C ASN A 394 -19.87 -15.20 -28.02
N PHE A 395 -20.68 -15.10 -26.97
CA PHE A 395 -22.04 -15.68 -26.97
C PHE A 395 -22.98 -14.92 -27.89
N ASN A 396 -22.86 -13.60 -27.98
CA ASN A 396 -23.61 -12.85 -28.98
C ASN A 396 -23.27 -13.28 -30.41
N GLN A 397 -21.97 -13.46 -30.72
CA GLN A 397 -21.53 -14.01 -32.00
C GLN A 397 -22.13 -15.41 -32.23
N ARG A 398 -22.06 -16.30 -31.23
CA ARG A 398 -22.62 -17.65 -31.30
C ARG A 398 -24.11 -17.65 -31.63
N ASP A 399 -24.87 -16.82 -30.92
CA ASP A 399 -26.34 -16.90 -30.98
C ASP A 399 -26.95 -16.16 -32.16
N HIS A 400 -26.25 -15.18 -32.74
CA HIS A 400 -26.75 -14.32 -33.81
C HIS A 400 -25.95 -14.40 -35.13
N GLY A 401 -24.69 -14.88 -35.09
CA GLY A 401 -23.78 -14.93 -36.24
C GLY A 401 -24.18 -15.91 -37.30
N HIS A 402 -24.88 -16.99 -36.95
CA HIS A 402 -25.19 -18.12 -37.86
C HIS A 402 -26.01 -17.72 -39.11
N LYS A 403 -26.83 -16.66 -39.00
CA LYS A 403 -27.73 -16.20 -40.10
C LYS A 403 -27.12 -15.12 -40.98
N ALA A 404 -25.91 -14.72 -40.77
CA ALA A 404 -25.31 -13.51 -41.35
C ALA A 404 -24.30 -13.74 -42.45
N ASP A 405 -24.29 -14.93 -43.11
CA ASP A 405 -23.41 -15.31 -44.24
C ASP A 405 -21.91 -14.90 -43.98
N GLY A 406 -21.44 -15.04 -42.74
CA GLY A 406 -20.07 -14.73 -42.36
C GLY A 406 -19.81 -13.23 -42.10
N HIS A 407 -20.82 -12.36 -42.19
CA HIS A 407 -20.69 -10.90 -42.01
C HIS A 407 -21.55 -10.33 -40.86
N TYR A 408 -21.72 -11.10 -39.78
CA TYR A 408 -22.46 -10.60 -38.62
C TYR A 408 -21.78 -9.38 -38.00
N THR A 409 -22.53 -8.31 -37.85
CA THR A 409 -22.13 -7.11 -37.10
C THR A 409 -23.18 -6.81 -36.01
N ALA A 410 -22.69 -6.28 -34.91
CA ALA A 410 -23.51 -5.78 -33.81
C ALA A 410 -23.19 -4.30 -33.58
N GLY A 411 -24.09 -3.59 -32.95
CA GLY A 411 -23.99 -2.17 -32.68
C GLY A 411 -24.08 -1.84 -31.21
N GLU A 412 -24.47 -0.60 -30.92
CA GLU A 412 -24.49 -0.02 -29.58
C GLU A 412 -25.30 -0.83 -28.56
N GLU A 413 -26.40 -1.50 -29.02
CA GLU A 413 -27.25 -2.34 -28.15
C GLU A 413 -26.41 -3.48 -27.48
N LEU A 414 -25.47 -4.05 -28.21
CA LEU A 414 -24.56 -5.06 -27.65
C LEU A 414 -23.52 -4.40 -26.76
N TRP A 415 -22.94 -3.26 -27.16
CA TRP A 415 -21.92 -2.56 -26.39
C TRP A 415 -22.44 -2.11 -25.03
N GLN A 416 -23.74 -1.76 -24.95
CA GLN A 416 -24.40 -1.39 -23.70
C GLN A 416 -24.64 -2.57 -22.74
N GLN A 417 -24.65 -3.82 -23.22
CA GLN A 417 -24.77 -5.02 -22.37
C GLN A 417 -23.52 -5.27 -21.52
N ILE A 418 -22.37 -4.72 -21.91
CA ILE A 418 -21.16 -4.80 -21.12
C ILE A 418 -21.20 -3.71 -20.05
N PRO A 419 -21.28 -4.07 -18.76
CA PRO A 419 -21.36 -3.08 -17.69
C PRO A 419 -20.11 -2.21 -17.65
N LYS A 420 -20.26 -0.96 -17.19
CA LYS A 420 -19.11 -0.10 -16.93
C LYS A 420 -18.23 -0.73 -15.84
N PHE A 421 -16.91 -0.77 -16.06
CA PHE A 421 -16.01 -1.20 -15.02
C PHE A 421 -16.08 -0.26 -13.81
N ALA A 422 -16.35 -0.83 -12.64
CA ALA A 422 -16.40 -0.12 -11.37
C ALA A 422 -15.62 -0.91 -10.33
N PHE A 423 -14.47 -0.38 -9.91
CA PHE A 423 -13.66 -0.99 -8.88
C PHE A 423 -13.87 -0.29 -7.56
N GLN A 424 -14.22 -1.07 -6.53
CA GLN A 424 -14.29 -0.62 -5.14
C GLN A 424 -13.24 -1.35 -4.32
N TYR A 425 -12.52 -0.59 -3.49
CA TYR A 425 -11.54 -1.18 -2.60
C TYR A 425 -12.22 -2.10 -1.58
N PRO A 426 -11.72 -3.33 -1.43
CA PRO A 426 -12.25 -4.25 -0.43
C PRO A 426 -12.10 -3.68 0.99
N ASN A 427 -12.96 -4.15 1.90
CA ASN A 427 -12.86 -3.78 3.31
C ASN A 427 -11.47 -4.14 3.86
N VAL A 428 -10.86 -3.23 4.61
CA VAL A 428 -9.52 -3.40 5.18
C VAL A 428 -9.39 -4.66 6.05
N ILE A 429 -10.46 -5.07 6.74
CA ILE A 429 -10.47 -6.28 7.58
C ILE A 429 -10.18 -7.53 6.76
N ARG A 430 -10.69 -7.62 5.53
CA ARG A 430 -10.44 -8.76 4.63
C ARG A 430 -8.95 -8.93 4.29
N TYR A 431 -8.19 -7.85 4.37
CA TYR A 431 -6.76 -7.83 4.06
C TYR A 431 -5.87 -7.95 5.30
N LEU A 432 -6.42 -7.91 6.52
CA LEU A 432 -5.62 -8.07 7.74
C LEU A 432 -4.71 -9.31 7.74
N PRO A 433 -5.12 -10.49 7.21
CA PRO A 433 -4.24 -11.66 7.15
C PRO A 433 -2.92 -11.41 6.40
N TYR A 434 -2.89 -10.54 5.40
CA TYR A 434 -1.66 -10.16 4.68
C TYR A 434 -0.67 -9.37 5.54
N TYR A 435 -1.13 -8.76 6.64
CA TYR A 435 -0.34 -7.85 7.50
C TYR A 435 -0.14 -8.38 8.91
N VAL A 436 -0.50 -9.63 9.18
CA VAL A 436 -0.35 -10.25 10.51
C VAL A 436 1.09 -10.14 11.01
N ILE A 437 2.08 -10.35 10.14
CA ILE A 437 3.50 -10.25 10.46
C ILE A 437 3.84 -8.83 10.94
N SER A 438 3.37 -7.80 10.22
CA SER A 438 3.62 -6.41 10.58
C SER A 438 2.88 -5.98 11.85
N LEU A 439 1.65 -6.46 12.07
CA LEU A 439 0.90 -6.25 13.30
C LEU A 439 1.59 -6.90 14.51
N PHE A 440 2.06 -8.13 14.34
CA PHE A 440 2.82 -8.85 15.36
C PHE A 440 4.14 -8.12 15.66
N SER A 441 4.86 -7.68 14.63
CA SER A 441 6.11 -6.92 14.78
C SER A 441 5.91 -5.63 15.57
N LEU A 442 4.88 -4.84 15.25
CA LEU A 442 4.58 -3.60 15.96
C LEU A 442 4.24 -3.85 17.43
N SER A 443 3.46 -4.92 17.70
CA SER A 443 3.12 -5.35 19.05
C SER A 443 4.33 -5.86 19.83
N PHE A 444 5.20 -6.63 19.17
CA PHE A 444 6.46 -7.12 19.74
C PHE A 444 7.34 -5.96 20.20
N TRP A 445 7.53 -4.95 19.35
CA TRP A 445 8.32 -3.77 19.70
C TRP A 445 7.71 -3.00 20.87
N LEU A 446 6.39 -2.87 20.93
CA LEU A 446 5.71 -2.22 22.06
C LEU A 446 6.00 -2.96 23.36
N ILE A 447 5.82 -4.27 23.40
CA ILE A 447 6.10 -5.10 24.57
C ILE A 447 7.58 -5.02 24.96
N ALA A 448 8.49 -5.17 23.99
CA ALA A 448 9.92 -5.11 24.23
C ALA A 448 10.38 -3.77 24.84
N LEU A 449 9.88 -2.65 24.32
CA LEU A 449 10.22 -1.31 24.82
C LEU A 449 9.58 -1.02 26.19
N VAL A 450 8.38 -1.50 26.44
CA VAL A 450 7.76 -1.42 27.78
C VAL A 450 8.60 -2.21 28.81
N LEU A 451 9.02 -3.43 28.49
CA LEU A 451 9.89 -4.24 29.37
C LEU A 451 11.24 -3.56 29.59
N LEU A 452 11.85 -3.02 28.54
CA LEU A 452 13.10 -2.27 28.66
C LEU A 452 12.94 -1.00 29.51
N SER A 453 11.80 -0.34 29.43
CA SER A 453 11.45 0.81 30.28
C SER A 453 11.34 0.44 31.76
N PHE A 454 10.77 -0.73 32.10
CA PHE A 454 10.76 -1.24 33.48
C PHE A 454 12.18 -1.49 34.01
N PHE A 455 13.07 -2.04 33.19
CA PHE A 455 14.47 -2.20 33.55
C PHE A 455 15.16 -0.84 33.80
N ALA A 456 14.91 0.16 32.94
CA ALA A 456 15.43 1.51 33.12
C ALA A 456 14.95 2.18 34.43
N ILE A 457 13.64 2.02 34.74
CA ILE A 457 13.07 2.53 36.00
C ILE A 457 13.70 1.84 37.23
N LYS A 458 13.94 0.51 37.15
CA LYS A 458 14.61 -0.23 38.23
C LYS A 458 16.04 0.28 38.45
N LYS A 459 16.79 0.58 37.37
CA LYS A 459 18.13 1.17 37.49
C LYS A 459 18.12 2.56 38.12
N LEU A 460 17.15 3.42 37.78
CA LEU A 460 16.97 4.72 38.42
C LEU A 460 16.70 4.60 39.93
N ARG A 461 15.96 3.58 40.40
CA ARG A 461 15.77 3.30 41.83
C ARG A 461 17.04 2.95 42.56
N LEU A 462 17.94 2.20 41.92
CA LEU A 462 19.26 1.86 42.50
C LEU A 462 20.19 3.09 42.60
N GLU A 463 20.03 4.08 41.73
CA GLU A 463 20.73 5.36 41.82
C GLU A 463 20.21 6.26 42.95
N GLU A 464 18.94 6.11 43.34
CA GLU A 464 18.32 6.77 44.50
C GLU A 464 18.94 6.29 45.83
N GLN A 465 19.33 5.02 45.90
CA GLN A 465 19.86 4.37 47.13
C GLN A 465 21.37 4.56 47.30
N ARG A 466 22.09 5.08 46.30
CA ARG A 466 23.52 5.39 46.32
C ARG A 466 23.79 6.89 46.45
#